data_5fe5f25d1f7c81e9ad7abc0515ccd0b9
#
_entry.id   5fe5f25d1f7c81e9ad7abc0515ccd0b9
#
_cell.length_a   1.000
_cell.length_b   1.000
_cell.length_c   1.000
_cell.angle_alpha   90.00
_cell.angle_beta   90.00
_cell.angle_gamma   90.00
#
_symmetry.space_group_name_H-M   'P 1'
#
loop_
_entity.id
_entity.type
_entity.pdbx_description
1 polymer ?
#
loop_
_entity_poly.entity_id
_entity_poly.type
_entity_poly.pdbx_seq_one_letter_code
_entity_poly.pdbx_strand_id
1 'polypeptide(L)'
;MTINIIEYNRSYKEELIEFILSIQKNEFNIKIDRDDQPDLENIEHNYLNSGGQFWLAINNHQNIVGTIGLIRLDNNMSALKKMFVDEGYRNLKIGKKLLDKVIMTCKEQNIDGIYLGTIDKFISAQYFYSNNGFR
;
A
#
# COMPACT_ATOMS: atom_id res chain seq x y z
N MET A 1 1.56 -20.41 -8.05
CA MET A 1 1.16 -19.70 -6.82
C MET A 1 0.12 -18.64 -7.15
N THR A 2 -0.99 -18.64 -6.44
CA THR A 2 -2.09 -17.70 -6.70
C THR A 2 -2.03 -16.54 -5.71
N ILE A 3 -2.01 -15.31 -6.24
CA ILE A 3 -2.04 -14.08 -5.45
C ILE A 3 -3.33 -13.35 -5.78
N ASN A 4 -4.10 -13.02 -4.76
CA ASN A 4 -5.35 -12.27 -4.91
C ASN A 4 -5.19 -10.88 -4.30
N ILE A 5 -5.72 -9.87 -5.00
CA ILE A 5 -5.77 -8.51 -4.48
C ILE A 5 -7.18 -8.31 -3.93
N ILE A 6 -7.26 -8.03 -2.64
CA ILE A 6 -8.54 -7.82 -1.96
C ILE A 6 -8.56 -6.44 -1.29
N GLU A 7 -9.75 -5.92 -1.04
CA GLU A 7 -9.90 -4.72 -0.24
C GLU A 7 -9.69 -5.08 1.23
N TYR A 8 -9.09 -4.15 1.97
CA TYR A 8 -8.87 -4.34 3.40
C TYR A 8 -10.19 -4.59 4.13
N ASN A 9 -10.15 -5.51 5.10
CA ASN A 9 -11.22 -5.65 6.07
C ASN A 9 -10.62 -5.82 7.46
N ARG A 10 -11.44 -5.57 8.47
CA ARG A 10 -10.97 -5.49 9.86
C ARG A 10 -10.35 -6.78 10.38
N SER A 11 -10.71 -7.92 9.81
CA SER A 11 -10.15 -9.20 10.25
C SER A 11 -8.64 -9.29 10.00
N TYR A 12 -8.10 -8.48 9.10
CA TYR A 12 -6.67 -8.45 8.78
C TYR A 12 -5.88 -7.41 9.57
N LYS A 13 -6.52 -6.65 10.46
CA LYS A 13 -5.87 -5.49 11.10
C LYS A 13 -4.53 -5.83 11.76
N GLU A 14 -4.52 -6.81 12.66
CA GLU A 14 -3.31 -7.13 13.40
C GLU A 14 -2.23 -7.72 12.50
N GLU A 15 -2.60 -8.59 11.59
CA GLU A 15 -1.65 -9.17 10.63
C GLU A 15 -1.05 -8.07 9.74
N LEU A 16 -1.87 -7.13 9.30
CA LEU A 16 -1.42 -5.99 8.48
C LEU A 16 -0.37 -5.15 9.20
N ILE A 17 -0.63 -4.80 10.44
CA ILE A 17 0.29 -3.97 11.22
C ILE A 17 1.61 -4.71 11.42
N GLU A 18 1.57 -5.99 11.79
CA GLU A 18 2.76 -6.80 11.95
C GLU A 18 3.56 -6.92 10.64
N PHE A 19 2.85 -7.11 9.52
CA PHE A 19 3.49 -7.21 8.21
C PHE A 19 4.28 -5.94 7.87
N ILE A 20 3.64 -4.78 8.02
CA ILE A 20 4.28 -3.49 7.70
C ILE A 20 5.45 -3.21 8.63
N LEU A 21 5.27 -3.40 9.94
CA LEU A 21 6.34 -3.17 10.91
C LEU A 21 7.54 -4.07 10.65
N SER A 22 7.29 -5.34 10.30
CA SER A 22 8.36 -6.29 10.01
C SER A 22 9.23 -5.82 8.83
N ILE A 23 8.61 -5.35 7.75
CA ILE A 23 9.35 -4.85 6.60
C ILE A 23 10.14 -3.59 6.96
N GLN A 24 9.50 -2.64 7.64
CA GLN A 24 10.14 -1.40 8.01
C GLN A 24 11.36 -1.61 8.89
N LYS A 25 11.26 -2.48 9.88
CA LYS A 25 12.34 -2.73 10.83
C LYS A 25 13.44 -3.61 10.25
N ASN A 26 13.06 -4.70 9.59
CA ASN A 26 14.03 -5.73 9.21
C ASN A 26 14.64 -5.48 7.84
N GLU A 27 13.92 -4.88 6.91
CA GLU A 27 14.41 -4.67 5.57
C GLU A 27 14.97 -3.26 5.38
N PHE A 28 14.28 -2.25 5.89
CA PHE A 28 14.68 -0.85 5.70
C PHE A 28 15.39 -0.26 6.91
N ASN A 29 15.52 -1.04 7.98
CA ASN A 29 16.20 -0.62 9.22
C ASN A 29 15.67 0.71 9.75
N ILE A 30 14.36 0.89 9.72
CA ILE A 30 13.69 2.08 10.22
C ILE A 30 13.29 1.85 11.67
N LYS A 31 13.67 2.77 12.55
CA LYS A 31 13.27 2.72 13.95
C LYS A 31 11.89 3.34 14.09
N ILE A 32 10.88 2.52 13.87
CA ILE A 32 9.49 2.94 13.89
C ILE A 32 8.67 1.85 14.55
N ASP A 33 7.66 2.21 15.30
CA ASP A 33 6.78 1.23 15.90
C ASP A 33 5.31 1.57 15.62
N ARG A 34 4.41 0.77 16.22
CA ARG A 34 2.98 0.89 15.97
C ARG A 34 2.44 2.27 16.35
N ASP A 35 2.93 2.84 17.46
CA ASP A 35 2.46 4.13 17.96
C ASP A 35 2.85 5.30 17.04
N ASP A 36 3.88 5.10 16.23
CA ASP A 36 4.32 6.11 15.26
C ASP A 36 3.45 6.13 14.00
N GLN A 37 2.53 5.18 13.86
CA GLN A 37 1.69 5.04 12.68
C GLN A 37 0.23 4.90 13.06
N PRO A 38 -0.37 5.95 13.64
CA PRO A 38 -1.78 5.88 14.09
C PRO A 38 -2.77 5.64 12.94
N ASP A 39 -2.39 5.92 11.70
CA ASP A 39 -3.23 5.64 10.55
C ASP A 39 -3.54 4.15 10.41
N LEU A 40 -2.63 3.27 10.85
CA LEU A 40 -2.84 1.82 10.77
C LEU A 40 -3.81 1.31 11.85
N GLU A 41 -4.02 2.07 12.92
CA GLU A 41 -4.94 1.66 13.98
C GLU A 41 -6.40 1.73 13.54
N ASN A 42 -6.70 2.58 12.55
CA ASN A 42 -8.08 2.72 12.06
C ASN A 42 -8.05 3.00 10.56
N ILE A 43 -7.85 1.94 9.80
CA ILE A 43 -7.79 1.99 8.33
C ILE A 43 -9.10 2.52 7.74
N GLU A 44 -10.23 2.07 8.29
CA GLU A 44 -11.54 2.51 7.78
C GLU A 44 -11.68 4.02 7.86
N HIS A 45 -11.33 4.60 8.99
CA HIS A 45 -11.45 6.05 9.17
C HIS A 45 -10.43 6.83 8.34
N ASN A 46 -9.18 6.37 8.36
CA ASN A 46 -8.08 7.14 7.79
C ASN A 46 -7.94 6.99 6.27
N TYR A 47 -8.42 5.89 5.71
CA TYR A 47 -8.31 5.62 4.28
C TYR A 47 -9.68 5.55 3.60
N LEU A 48 -10.56 4.67 4.06
CA LEU A 48 -11.82 4.42 3.37
C LEU A 48 -12.83 5.57 3.53
N ASN A 49 -13.02 6.04 4.74
CA ASN A 49 -14.03 7.09 5.01
C ASN A 49 -13.65 8.44 4.42
N SER A 50 -12.38 8.66 4.13
CA SER A 50 -11.92 9.90 3.50
C SER A 50 -12.05 9.90 1.97
N GLY A 51 -12.58 8.82 1.41
CA GLY A 51 -12.74 8.67 -0.04
C GLY A 51 -11.63 7.88 -0.71
N GLY A 52 -10.68 7.38 0.06
CA GLY A 52 -9.62 6.51 -0.43
C GLY A 52 -9.95 5.04 -0.30
N GLN A 53 -8.92 4.21 -0.29
CA GLN A 53 -9.08 2.77 -0.19
C GLN A 53 -7.79 2.13 0.33
N PHE A 54 -7.84 0.88 0.71
CA PHE A 54 -6.67 0.13 1.14
C PHE A 54 -6.78 -1.31 0.62
N TRP A 55 -5.74 -1.80 -0.04
CA TRP A 55 -5.74 -3.15 -0.64
C TRP A 55 -4.66 -4.01 -0.05
N LEU A 56 -4.92 -5.31 -0.05
CA LEU A 56 -4.00 -6.34 0.41
C LEU A 56 -3.77 -7.33 -0.72
N ALA A 57 -2.53 -7.75 -0.90
CA ALA A 57 -2.22 -8.92 -1.71
C ALA A 57 -2.08 -10.10 -0.77
N ILE A 58 -2.85 -11.16 -1.00
CA ILE A 58 -2.83 -12.35 -0.18
C ILE A 58 -2.48 -13.57 -1.01
N ASN A 59 -1.76 -14.52 -0.40
CA ASN A 59 -1.42 -15.77 -1.05
C ASN A 59 -2.53 -16.81 -0.84
N ASN A 60 -2.34 -18.02 -1.35
CA ASN A 60 -3.33 -19.08 -1.25
C ASN A 60 -3.50 -19.63 0.18
N HIS A 61 -2.67 -19.20 1.12
CA HIS A 61 -2.81 -19.52 2.55
C HIS A 61 -3.46 -18.38 3.32
N GLN A 62 -4.00 -17.37 2.63
CA GLN A 62 -4.65 -16.20 3.23
C GLN A 62 -3.69 -15.31 4.02
N ASN A 63 -2.39 -15.39 3.73
CA ASN A 63 -1.39 -14.53 4.36
C ASN A 63 -1.13 -13.28 3.53
N ILE A 64 -0.93 -12.14 4.20
CA ILE A 64 -0.61 -10.87 3.54
C ILE A 64 0.81 -10.94 2.99
N VAL A 65 0.97 -10.65 1.70
CA VAL A 65 2.27 -10.59 1.05
C VAL A 65 2.52 -9.23 0.39
N GLY A 66 1.54 -8.34 0.42
CA GLY A 66 1.69 -6.97 -0.07
C GLY A 66 0.56 -6.07 0.41
N THR A 67 0.84 -4.77 0.43
CA THR A 67 -0.13 -3.76 0.87
C THR A 67 0.00 -2.50 0.03
N ILE A 68 -1.10 -1.74 -0.10
CA ILE A 68 -1.08 -0.40 -0.67
C ILE A 68 -2.30 0.38 -0.19
N GLY A 69 -2.08 1.63 0.23
CA GLY A 69 -3.15 2.52 0.65
C GLY A 69 -3.26 3.73 -0.24
N LEU A 70 -4.47 4.26 -0.39
CA LEU A 70 -4.77 5.45 -1.17
C LEU A 70 -5.57 6.41 -0.31
N ILE A 71 -5.05 7.62 -0.13
CA ILE A 71 -5.72 8.69 0.60
C ILE A 71 -6.22 9.73 -0.40
N ARG A 72 -7.48 10.14 -0.27
CA ARG A 72 -8.03 11.22 -1.08
C ARG A 72 -7.60 12.56 -0.49
N LEU A 73 -7.05 13.41 -1.35
CA LEU A 73 -6.62 14.76 -0.98
C LEU A 73 -7.55 15.80 -1.61
N ASP A 74 -7.30 17.08 -1.28
CA ASP A 74 -8.02 18.18 -1.91
C ASP A 74 -7.61 18.33 -3.38
N ASN A 75 -8.37 19.14 -4.13
CA ASN A 75 -8.08 19.45 -5.54
C ASN A 75 -8.08 18.22 -6.45
N ASN A 76 -8.89 17.23 -6.10
CA ASN A 76 -9.05 16.00 -6.88
C ASN A 76 -7.73 15.22 -7.05
N MET A 77 -6.91 15.26 -6.03
CA MET A 77 -5.65 14.53 -5.97
C MET A 77 -5.74 13.40 -4.94
N SER A 78 -4.84 12.44 -5.04
CA SER A 78 -4.71 11.35 -4.07
C SER A 78 -3.25 11.11 -3.74
N ALA A 79 -2.98 10.42 -2.64
CA ALA A 79 -1.63 10.06 -2.24
C ALA A 79 -1.54 8.56 -1.97
N LEU A 80 -0.46 7.94 -2.43
CA LEU A 80 -0.15 6.55 -2.11
C LEU A 80 0.57 6.47 -0.77
N LYS A 81 0.16 5.52 0.05
CA LYS A 81 0.74 5.28 1.37
C LYS A 81 0.92 3.78 1.57
N LYS A 82 1.89 3.43 2.40
CA LYS A 82 2.04 2.04 2.90
C LYS A 82 2.11 1.00 1.80
N MET A 83 2.85 1.28 0.73
CA MET A 83 3.11 0.28 -0.30
C MET A 83 4.29 -0.58 0.09
N PHE A 84 4.03 -1.84 0.39
CA PHE A 84 5.04 -2.82 0.78
C PHE A 84 4.76 -4.15 0.10
N VAL A 85 5.82 -4.87 -0.26
CA VAL A 85 5.72 -6.22 -0.81
C VAL A 85 6.76 -7.08 -0.09
N ASP A 86 6.34 -8.27 0.36
CA ASP A 86 7.23 -9.22 1.01
C ASP A 86 8.39 -9.57 0.07
N GLU A 87 9.60 -9.56 0.61
CA GLU A 87 10.83 -9.79 -0.16
C GLU A 87 10.79 -11.09 -0.96
N GLY A 88 10.24 -12.14 -0.37
CA GLY A 88 10.13 -13.45 -1.03
C GLY A 88 9.14 -13.48 -2.18
N TYR A 89 8.35 -12.43 -2.38
CA TYR A 89 7.30 -12.37 -3.40
C TYR A 89 7.51 -11.28 -4.43
N ARG A 90 8.63 -10.56 -4.40
CA ARG A 90 8.83 -9.38 -5.27
C ARG A 90 8.90 -9.72 -6.74
N ASN A 91 9.38 -10.90 -7.09
CA ASN A 91 9.51 -11.32 -8.49
C ASN A 91 8.20 -11.81 -9.10
N LEU A 92 7.09 -11.76 -8.35
CA LEU A 92 5.79 -12.23 -8.81
C LEU A 92 4.88 -11.09 -9.27
N LYS A 93 5.45 -9.89 -9.48
CA LYS A 93 4.73 -8.70 -9.98
C LYS A 93 3.57 -8.27 -9.07
N ILE A 94 3.69 -8.52 -7.77
CA ILE A 94 2.64 -8.15 -6.80
C ILE A 94 2.50 -6.64 -6.73
N GLY A 95 3.61 -5.90 -6.69
CA GLY A 95 3.59 -4.44 -6.67
C GLY A 95 2.83 -3.88 -7.86
N LYS A 96 3.04 -4.45 -9.05
CA LYS A 96 2.32 -4.03 -10.25
C LYS A 96 0.83 -4.31 -10.14
N LYS A 97 0.45 -5.47 -9.61
CA LYS A 97 -0.98 -5.81 -9.42
C LYS A 97 -1.66 -4.84 -8.46
N LEU A 98 -0.98 -4.50 -7.36
CA LEU A 98 -1.50 -3.52 -6.40
C LEU A 98 -1.64 -2.15 -7.05
N LEU A 99 -0.62 -1.72 -7.78
CA LEU A 99 -0.63 -0.42 -8.45
C LEU A 99 -1.71 -0.35 -9.53
N ASP A 100 -1.93 -1.43 -10.26
CA ASP A 100 -3.00 -1.48 -11.27
C ASP A 100 -4.38 -1.25 -10.64
N LYS A 101 -4.61 -1.78 -9.43
CA LYS A 101 -5.87 -1.52 -8.70
C LYS A 101 -6.02 -0.04 -8.35
N VAL A 102 -4.95 0.60 -7.93
CA VAL A 102 -4.96 2.03 -7.61
C VAL A 102 -5.27 2.84 -8.86
N ILE A 103 -4.58 2.54 -9.97
CA ILE A 103 -4.78 3.26 -11.23
C ILE A 103 -6.23 3.13 -11.71
N MET A 104 -6.77 1.92 -11.67
CA MET A 104 -8.15 1.67 -12.07
C MET A 104 -9.13 2.47 -11.21
N THR A 105 -8.93 2.46 -9.89
CA THR A 105 -9.79 3.20 -8.96
C THR A 105 -9.72 4.70 -9.23
N CYS A 106 -8.53 5.23 -9.45
CA CYS A 106 -8.36 6.66 -9.74
C CYS A 106 -9.04 7.06 -11.05
N LYS A 107 -8.97 6.21 -12.08
CA LYS A 107 -9.66 6.45 -13.34
C LYS A 107 -11.17 6.44 -13.17
N GLU A 108 -11.69 5.49 -12.41
CA GLU A 108 -13.12 5.39 -12.14
C GLU A 108 -13.66 6.61 -11.38
N GLN A 109 -12.83 7.20 -10.51
CA GLN A 109 -13.20 8.35 -9.70
C GLN A 109 -12.80 9.69 -10.34
N ASN A 110 -12.21 9.66 -11.53
CA ASN A 110 -11.74 10.85 -12.25
C ASN A 110 -10.76 11.68 -11.44
N ILE A 111 -9.83 10.99 -10.76
CA ILE A 111 -8.79 11.64 -9.97
C ILE A 111 -7.70 12.17 -10.91
N ASP A 112 -7.27 13.43 -10.70
CA ASP A 112 -6.35 14.12 -11.60
C ASP A 112 -4.91 13.68 -11.45
N GLY A 113 -4.48 13.29 -10.25
CA GLY A 113 -3.09 12.89 -10.06
C GLY A 113 -2.88 12.19 -8.73
N ILE A 114 -1.71 11.57 -8.59
CA ILE A 114 -1.34 10.78 -7.41
C ILE A 114 0.03 11.23 -6.92
N TYR A 115 0.12 11.61 -5.66
CA TYR A 115 1.40 11.89 -5.00
C TYR A 115 2.00 10.61 -4.45
N LEU A 116 3.32 10.50 -4.56
CA LEU A 116 4.09 9.35 -4.07
C LEU A 116 4.89 9.82 -2.85
N GLY A 117 4.44 9.43 -1.66
CA GLY A 117 5.15 9.79 -0.43
C GLY A 117 6.21 8.74 -0.10
N THR A 118 7.42 8.92 -0.62
CA THR A 118 8.52 8.02 -0.35
C THR A 118 9.70 8.77 0.27
N ILE A 119 10.56 8.01 0.96
CA ILE A 119 11.83 8.51 1.50
C ILE A 119 12.97 7.81 0.78
N ASP A 120 14.20 8.26 1.01
CA ASP A 120 15.37 7.72 0.31
C ASP A 120 15.51 6.21 0.47
N LYS A 121 15.10 5.65 1.61
CA LYS A 121 15.16 4.20 1.85
C LYS A 121 14.20 3.41 0.96
N PHE A 122 13.29 4.08 0.28
CA PHE A 122 12.33 3.46 -0.62
C PHE A 122 12.62 3.76 -2.10
N ILE A 123 13.88 3.97 -2.45
CA ILE A 123 14.29 4.31 -3.81
C ILE A 123 13.77 3.28 -4.83
N SER A 124 13.79 2.01 -4.49
CA SER A 124 13.26 0.95 -5.36
C SER A 124 11.80 1.16 -5.71
N ALA A 125 10.99 1.57 -4.72
CA ALA A 125 9.58 1.85 -4.95
C ALA A 125 9.41 3.08 -5.84
N GLN A 126 10.18 4.14 -5.63
CA GLN A 126 10.13 5.32 -6.47
C GLN A 126 10.44 4.97 -7.92
N TYR A 127 11.46 4.17 -8.14
CA TYR A 127 11.84 3.73 -9.48
C TYR A 127 10.71 2.92 -10.14
N PHE A 128 10.09 2.04 -9.38
CA PHE A 128 8.95 1.26 -9.86
C PHE A 128 7.80 2.17 -10.28
N TYR A 129 7.47 3.16 -9.47
CA TYR A 129 6.40 4.10 -9.79
C TYR A 129 6.68 4.86 -11.09
N SER A 130 7.89 5.36 -11.27
CA SER A 130 8.27 6.06 -12.49
C SER A 130 8.10 5.19 -13.73
N ASN A 131 8.49 3.92 -13.64
CA ASN A 131 8.38 2.97 -14.75
C ASN A 131 6.93 2.63 -15.10
N ASN A 132 5.98 2.92 -14.20
CA ASN A 132 4.56 2.65 -14.42
C ASN A 132 3.75 3.93 -14.66
N GLY A 133 4.40 5.03 -15.01
CA GLY A 133 3.75 6.26 -15.43
C GLY A 133 3.44 7.25 -14.31
N PHE A 134 3.90 7.02 -13.12
CA PHE A 134 3.77 7.96 -12.02
C PHE A 134 4.95 8.94 -12.00
N ARG A 135 4.73 10.09 -11.47
CA ARG A 135 5.73 11.14 -11.41
C ARG A 135 6.07 11.54 -9.99
#